data_7d8b930fecf98f0d3655adb4cb060a80
#
_entry.id   7d8b930fecf98f0d3655adb4cb060a80
#
_cell.length_a   1.000
_cell.length_b   1.000
_cell.length_c   1.000
_cell.angle_alpha   90.00
_cell.angle_beta   90.00
_cell.angle_gamma   90.00
#
_symmetry.space_group_name_H-M   'P 1'
#
loop_
_entity.id
_entity.type
_entity.pdbx_description
1 polymer ?
#
loop_
_entity_poly.entity_id
_entity_poly.type
_entity_poly.pdbx_seq_one_letter_code
_entity_poly.pdbx_strand_id
1 'polypeptide(L)'
;MALPNKPIGETKAVRDPEVDKRDVDILIIGGGMAACGTAFEIKKWADEGTKILLCDKAALERSGAVAQGLSAINTYIGENKIEDYVRMVRNDLMGIVREDLIYDLGRHVDDSVHLFEEWGLPVWKKTDDGKNMDGKKGLKLGTLKAGATPVRTGKWQIMINGESYKRIVAEAGKKALGEDNIIERCFIVELLNDKEDPKRIAGAVGFSVRENKVYIINAKSIVVACGGAVNVYQPRSVGEGKGRAWYPVWNAGSTYTMALRAGAELSMMENRFTPARFKDGYGPVGAWFLLFKAQTVNGLGENYSASDDAKAELEKYAPYGTAALTPTCLRNHLMMKEYKEGRGPIIMKTSDALAKLGETMSKKELKHLESEAWEDFLDMSVGQAGLWCATNTEPEKKDSEVMPTEPYLLGSHSGCCGIWCSGPEEDWVPADYKWGYNRMTTVRGLFTAGDGVGCSGHKFSSGSHAEGRIVAKSMVQYLKAEGDKVIGFKETDQELVDYVYKPVRNYLDHCAYTTAQDINPNYCKPAGMALRLMKMTNEYGGGIATYYMTSGKNLEILMDLFEMFREDLENIAAGDLHELMRAWEITHRLYTVQAHTRHIHFRRE
;
A
#
# COMPACT_ATOMS: atom_id res chain seq x y z
N MET A 1 8.43 13.58 24.68
CA MET A 1 7.59 13.05 25.77
C MET A 1 7.73 11.54 25.82
N ALA A 2 8.05 10.99 26.98
CA ALA A 2 7.99 9.54 27.16
C ALA A 2 6.51 9.15 27.08
N LEU A 3 6.18 8.23 26.17
CA LEU A 3 4.85 7.62 26.12
C LEU A 3 4.58 7.01 27.50
N PRO A 4 3.39 7.20 28.09
CA PRO A 4 3.06 6.53 29.33
C PRO A 4 3.22 5.02 29.11
N ASN A 5 4.13 4.41 29.86
CA ASN A 5 4.35 2.96 29.89
C ASN A 5 3.11 2.31 30.52
N LYS A 6 2.01 2.23 29.78
CA LYS A 6 0.99 1.22 30.11
C LYS A 6 1.50 -0.12 29.55
N PRO A 7 1.69 -1.14 30.40
CA PRO A 7 2.02 -2.47 29.94
C PRO A 7 1.01 -2.94 28.89
N ILE A 8 1.49 -3.54 27.82
CA ILE A 8 0.66 -4.07 26.72
C ILE A 8 -0.39 -5.08 27.23
N GLY A 9 -0.24 -5.63 28.43
CA GLY A 9 -1.15 -6.61 29.03
C GLY A 9 -2.38 -6.06 29.77
N GLU A 10 -2.54 -4.74 29.88
CA GLU A 10 -3.70 -4.14 30.57
C GLU A 10 -4.89 -3.80 29.67
N THR A 11 -4.86 -4.15 28.39
CA THR A 11 -5.91 -3.86 27.41
C THR A 11 -6.95 -4.99 27.34
N LYS A 12 -7.31 -5.60 28.47
CA LYS A 12 -8.42 -6.58 28.50
C LYS A 12 -9.68 -5.93 27.94
N ALA A 13 -10.31 -6.65 27.03
CA ALA A 13 -11.58 -6.21 26.47
C ALA A 13 -12.71 -6.43 27.51
N VAL A 14 -13.62 -5.46 27.58
CA VAL A 14 -14.81 -5.53 28.44
C VAL A 14 -16.06 -5.69 27.58
N ARG A 15 -17.14 -6.20 28.18
CA ARG A 15 -18.41 -6.43 27.44
C ARG A 15 -19.05 -5.14 26.95
N ASP A 16 -19.04 -4.12 27.77
CA ASP A 16 -19.73 -2.86 27.55
C ASP A 16 -18.70 -1.71 27.51
N PRO A 17 -18.22 -1.36 26.31
CA PRO A 17 -17.27 -0.27 26.14
C PRO A 17 -17.95 1.10 26.29
N GLU A 18 -17.15 2.13 26.56
CA GLU A 18 -17.59 3.53 26.46
C GLU A 18 -17.95 3.84 25.00
N VAL A 19 -18.97 4.67 24.78
CA VAL A 19 -19.35 5.17 23.45
C VAL A 19 -18.99 6.63 23.32
N ASP A 20 -18.15 6.96 22.34
CA ASP A 20 -17.75 8.32 21.97
C ASP A 20 -18.43 8.68 20.63
N LYS A 21 -19.35 9.63 20.68
CA LYS A 21 -20.08 10.12 19.50
C LYS A 21 -19.45 11.40 18.96
N ARG A 22 -19.26 11.43 17.65
CA ARG A 22 -18.72 12.59 16.95
C ARG A 22 -19.60 12.97 15.77
N ASP A 23 -19.82 14.28 15.62
CA ASP A 23 -20.47 14.88 14.46
C ASP A 23 -19.47 15.77 13.74
N VAL A 24 -19.10 15.37 12.52
CA VAL A 24 -18.13 16.07 11.69
C VAL A 24 -18.66 16.30 10.28
N ASP A 25 -18.11 17.28 9.59
CA ASP A 25 -18.41 17.48 8.18
C ASP A 25 -17.56 16.54 7.30
N ILE A 26 -16.29 16.36 7.69
CA ILE A 26 -15.32 15.56 6.95
C ILE A 26 -14.61 14.58 7.88
N LEU A 27 -14.57 13.31 7.47
CA LEU A 27 -13.81 12.24 8.12
C LEU A 27 -12.71 11.73 7.19
N ILE A 28 -11.47 11.74 7.68
CA ILE A 28 -10.29 11.16 7.01
C ILE A 28 -9.97 9.84 7.70
N ILE A 29 -10.01 8.72 6.99
CA ILE A 29 -9.71 7.39 7.54
C ILE A 29 -8.39 6.87 7.00
N GLY A 30 -7.42 6.71 7.90
CA GLY A 30 -6.06 6.29 7.63
C GLY A 30 -5.04 7.33 8.06
N GLY A 31 -3.77 6.91 8.14
CA GLY A 31 -2.66 7.77 8.58
C GLY A 31 -1.44 7.70 7.65
N GLY A 32 -1.56 7.09 6.46
CA GLY A 32 -0.50 7.01 5.46
C GLY A 32 -0.26 8.33 4.74
N MET A 33 0.52 8.28 3.66
CA MET A 33 0.88 9.46 2.87
C MET A 33 -0.34 10.19 2.30
N ALA A 34 -1.32 9.44 1.79
CA ALA A 34 -2.54 10.02 1.23
C ALA A 34 -3.37 10.75 2.28
N ALA A 35 -3.58 10.13 3.46
CA ALA A 35 -4.29 10.78 4.55
C ALA A 35 -3.57 12.02 5.08
N CYS A 36 -2.23 11.98 5.18
CA CYS A 36 -1.43 13.16 5.55
C CYS A 36 -1.54 14.28 4.50
N GLY A 37 -1.55 13.94 3.21
CA GLY A 37 -1.77 14.89 2.12
C GLY A 37 -3.15 15.55 2.21
N THR A 38 -4.19 14.73 2.48
CA THR A 38 -5.55 15.24 2.70
C THR A 38 -5.60 16.18 3.93
N ALA A 39 -5.04 15.74 5.06
CA ALA A 39 -5.02 16.53 6.30
C ALA A 39 -4.29 17.88 6.13
N PHE A 40 -3.19 17.88 5.39
CA PHE A 40 -2.42 19.10 5.13
C PHE A 40 -3.18 20.08 4.23
N GLU A 41 -3.76 19.58 3.14
CA GLU A 41 -4.34 20.42 2.09
C GLU A 41 -5.75 20.92 2.45
N ILE A 42 -6.53 20.13 3.20
CA ILE A 42 -7.97 20.36 3.37
C ILE A 42 -8.29 21.72 4.02
N LYS A 43 -7.45 22.16 4.95
CA LYS A 43 -7.61 23.46 5.63
C LYS A 43 -7.43 24.67 4.70
N LYS A 44 -6.81 24.49 3.54
CA LYS A 44 -6.67 25.55 2.55
C LYS A 44 -7.97 25.82 1.78
N TRP A 45 -8.85 24.82 1.72
CA TRP A 45 -10.07 24.84 0.92
C TRP A 45 -11.33 24.91 1.75
N ALA A 46 -11.30 24.37 2.99
CA ALA A 46 -12.42 24.34 3.90
C ALA A 46 -12.70 25.74 4.49
N ASP A 47 -13.98 26.03 4.64
CA ASP A 47 -14.42 27.26 5.30
C ASP A 47 -14.12 27.21 6.80
N GLU A 48 -13.98 28.39 7.42
CA GLU A 48 -13.80 28.49 8.86
C GLU A 48 -15.00 27.85 9.60
N GLY A 49 -14.70 27.00 10.59
CA GLY A 49 -15.72 26.26 11.34
C GLY A 49 -16.06 24.87 10.78
N THR A 50 -15.57 24.49 9.58
CA THR A 50 -15.71 23.12 9.08
C THR A 50 -15.09 22.13 10.05
N LYS A 51 -15.90 21.18 10.54
CA LYS A 51 -15.47 20.13 11.47
C LYS A 51 -14.81 19.00 10.71
N ILE A 52 -13.54 18.78 10.97
CA ILE A 52 -12.73 17.76 10.28
C ILE A 52 -12.13 16.84 11.33
N LEU A 53 -12.19 15.53 11.10
CA LEU A 53 -11.60 14.53 11.98
C LEU A 53 -10.75 13.56 11.15
N LEU A 54 -9.58 13.20 11.68
CA LEU A 54 -8.75 12.12 11.14
C LEU A 54 -8.70 10.97 12.15
N CYS A 55 -8.98 9.74 11.68
CA CYS A 55 -8.86 8.52 12.48
C CYS A 55 -7.83 7.57 11.87
N ASP A 56 -6.85 7.16 12.67
CA ASP A 56 -5.86 6.16 12.27
C ASP A 56 -5.66 5.07 13.33
N LYS A 57 -5.56 3.81 12.90
CA LYS A 57 -5.35 2.67 13.82
C LYS A 57 -3.97 2.64 14.47
N ALA A 58 -3.01 3.40 13.96
CA ALA A 58 -1.65 3.52 14.47
C ALA A 58 -1.36 4.93 15.01
N ALA A 59 -0.11 5.24 15.30
CA ALA A 59 0.33 6.62 15.43
C ALA A 59 0.65 7.20 14.05
N LEU A 60 0.26 8.43 13.79
CA LEU A 60 0.34 9.03 12.47
C LEU A 60 1.77 9.02 11.90
N GLU A 61 2.78 9.23 12.75
CA GLU A 61 4.20 9.19 12.38
C GLU A 61 4.69 7.80 11.98
N ARG A 62 3.98 6.75 12.38
CA ARG A 62 4.35 5.35 12.16
C ARG A 62 3.33 4.60 11.30
N SER A 63 2.37 5.30 10.71
CA SER A 63 1.33 4.73 9.87
C SER A 63 1.74 4.70 8.40
N GLY A 64 1.32 3.63 7.72
CA GLY A 64 1.51 3.45 6.28
C GLY A 64 2.85 2.83 5.87
N ALA A 65 2.97 2.53 4.60
CA ALA A 65 4.11 1.82 4.02
C ALA A 65 5.43 2.58 4.19
N VAL A 66 5.41 3.89 4.02
CA VAL A 66 6.60 4.74 4.14
C VAL A 66 7.22 4.66 5.52
N ALA A 67 6.42 4.60 6.58
CA ALA A 67 6.91 4.50 7.96
C ALA A 67 7.69 3.22 8.26
N GLN A 68 7.63 2.23 7.39
CA GLN A 68 8.35 0.97 7.51
C GLN A 68 9.55 0.86 6.55
N GLY A 69 10.04 1.99 6.06
CA GLY A 69 11.22 2.08 5.20
C GLY A 69 10.93 2.00 3.70
N LEU A 70 9.66 1.84 3.29
CA LEU A 70 9.28 1.87 1.88
C LEU A 70 9.15 3.30 1.39
N SER A 71 10.20 3.84 0.81
CA SER A 71 10.26 5.24 0.47
C SER A 71 10.95 5.50 -0.84
N ALA A 72 10.19 5.40 -1.90
CA ALA A 72 10.55 6.01 -3.17
C ALA A 72 9.67 7.25 -3.39
N ILE A 73 10.28 8.34 -3.76
CA ILE A 73 9.61 9.49 -4.32
C ILE A 73 9.58 9.28 -5.83
N ASN A 74 8.39 9.28 -6.41
CA ASN A 74 8.19 9.18 -7.84
C ASN A 74 7.69 10.52 -8.36
N THR A 75 8.29 11.00 -9.43
CA THR A 75 7.92 12.25 -10.09
C THR A 75 8.52 12.30 -11.49
N TYR A 76 8.12 13.23 -12.33
CA TYR A 76 8.80 13.50 -13.59
C TYR A 76 9.95 14.49 -13.36
N ILE A 77 11.16 14.06 -13.63
CA ILE A 77 12.40 14.76 -13.24
C ILE A 77 13.19 15.18 -14.49
N GLY A 78 13.86 16.32 -14.41
CA GLY A 78 14.68 16.86 -15.49
C GLY A 78 13.85 17.46 -16.61
N GLU A 79 14.13 17.06 -17.87
CA GLU A 79 13.42 17.51 -19.06
C GLU A 79 12.13 16.73 -19.33
N ASN A 80 11.81 15.71 -18.52
CA ASN A 80 10.60 14.92 -18.65
C ASN A 80 9.35 15.78 -18.44
N LYS A 81 8.29 15.45 -19.18
CA LYS A 81 6.98 16.10 -19.10
C LYS A 81 5.94 15.16 -18.49
N ILE A 82 4.77 15.69 -18.19
CA ILE A 82 3.65 14.90 -17.65
C ILE A 82 3.28 13.76 -18.60
N GLU A 83 3.28 14.03 -19.91
CA GLU A 83 2.98 13.03 -20.95
C GLU A 83 4.01 11.89 -20.97
N ASP A 84 5.27 12.17 -20.64
CA ASP A 84 6.31 11.14 -20.50
C ASP A 84 6.05 10.28 -19.28
N TYR A 85 5.58 10.88 -18.18
CA TYR A 85 5.17 10.17 -16.99
C TYR A 85 3.98 9.23 -17.28
N VAL A 86 2.93 9.71 -17.94
CA VAL A 86 1.77 8.90 -18.36
C VAL A 86 2.22 7.74 -19.26
N ARG A 87 3.09 8.03 -20.24
CA ARG A 87 3.63 7.01 -21.15
C ARG A 87 4.42 5.93 -20.41
N MET A 88 5.25 6.31 -19.44
CA MET A 88 6.00 5.38 -18.62
C MET A 88 5.07 4.46 -17.81
N VAL A 89 4.06 5.02 -17.14
CA VAL A 89 3.09 4.26 -16.36
C VAL A 89 2.27 3.32 -17.27
N ARG A 90 1.79 3.83 -18.41
CA ARG A 90 1.09 3.02 -19.43
C ARG A 90 1.93 1.83 -19.87
N ASN A 91 3.22 2.05 -20.15
CA ASN A 91 4.11 0.97 -20.59
C ASN A 91 4.30 -0.08 -19.49
N ASP A 92 4.61 0.31 -18.26
CA ASP A 92 4.89 -0.65 -17.18
C ASP A 92 3.63 -1.43 -16.75
N LEU A 93 2.45 -0.84 -16.88
CA LEU A 93 1.17 -1.49 -16.58
C LEU A 93 0.45 -2.05 -17.83
N MET A 94 1.16 -2.15 -18.96
CA MET A 94 0.68 -2.75 -20.20
C MET A 94 -0.67 -2.18 -20.69
N GLY A 95 -0.84 -0.87 -20.56
CA GLY A 95 -2.06 -0.17 -20.98
C GLY A 95 -3.25 -0.28 -20.01
N ILE A 96 -3.11 -1.03 -18.92
CA ILE A 96 -4.18 -1.20 -17.91
C ILE A 96 -4.15 -0.02 -16.95
N VAL A 97 -4.53 1.17 -17.46
CA VAL A 97 -4.51 2.41 -16.67
C VAL A 97 -5.63 3.37 -17.08
N ARG A 98 -6.09 4.16 -16.13
CA ARG A 98 -6.90 5.36 -16.32
C ARG A 98 -5.95 6.56 -16.52
N GLU A 99 -5.70 6.92 -17.76
CA GLU A 99 -4.74 7.97 -18.10
C GLU A 99 -5.16 9.35 -17.61
N ASP A 100 -6.45 9.60 -17.50
CA ASP A 100 -7.01 10.80 -16.90
C ASP A 100 -6.56 10.96 -15.44
N LEU A 101 -6.59 9.87 -14.65
CA LEU A 101 -6.15 9.88 -13.27
C LEU A 101 -4.63 10.03 -13.15
N ILE A 102 -3.87 9.37 -14.04
CA ILE A 102 -2.39 9.46 -14.06
C ILE A 102 -1.93 10.86 -14.49
N TYR A 103 -2.58 11.44 -15.50
CA TYR A 103 -2.27 12.79 -15.95
C TYR A 103 -2.57 13.83 -14.86
N ASP A 104 -3.76 13.73 -14.24
CA ASP A 104 -4.14 14.58 -13.12
C ASP A 104 -3.18 14.46 -11.94
N LEU A 105 -2.80 13.22 -11.56
CA LEU A 105 -1.77 12.98 -10.57
C LEU A 105 -0.42 13.63 -10.95
N GLY A 106 0.00 13.45 -12.22
CA GLY A 106 1.25 13.98 -12.74
C GLY A 106 1.37 15.49 -12.61
N ARG A 107 0.27 16.22 -12.75
CA ARG A 107 0.23 17.69 -12.56
C ARG A 107 0.51 18.14 -11.14
N HIS A 108 0.26 17.28 -10.14
CA HIS A 108 0.29 17.62 -8.72
C HIS A 108 1.40 16.92 -7.92
N VAL A 109 2.04 15.88 -8.48
CA VAL A 109 3.04 15.11 -7.74
C VAL A 109 4.28 15.93 -7.43
N ASP A 110 4.67 16.80 -8.34
CA ASP A 110 5.83 17.67 -8.19
C ASP A 110 5.65 18.69 -7.06
N ASP A 111 4.46 19.29 -6.96
CA ASP A 111 4.12 20.19 -5.85
C ASP A 111 4.26 19.50 -4.50
N SER A 112 3.91 18.22 -4.40
CA SER A 112 4.10 17.46 -3.16
C SER A 112 5.58 17.27 -2.82
N VAL A 113 6.42 17.06 -3.82
CA VAL A 113 7.87 16.94 -3.61
C VAL A 113 8.47 18.27 -3.15
N HIS A 114 8.03 19.40 -3.68
CA HIS A 114 8.44 20.72 -3.22
C HIS A 114 8.01 21.00 -1.78
N LEU A 115 6.81 20.60 -1.38
CA LEU A 115 6.36 20.70 0.02
C LEU A 115 7.27 19.88 0.96
N PHE A 116 7.72 18.70 0.52
CA PHE A 116 8.64 17.90 1.34
C PHE A 116 9.97 18.62 1.57
N GLU A 117 10.48 19.32 0.57
CA GLU A 117 11.68 20.15 0.69
C GLU A 117 11.48 21.34 1.64
N GLU A 118 10.33 22.02 1.54
CA GLU A 118 9.96 23.11 2.45
C GLU A 118 9.88 22.65 3.91
N TRP A 119 9.47 21.39 4.13
CA TRP A 119 9.43 20.79 5.47
C TRP A 119 10.79 20.26 5.94
N GLY A 120 11.84 20.46 5.15
CA GLY A 120 13.21 20.13 5.51
C GLY A 120 13.68 18.74 5.06
N LEU A 121 12.95 18.08 4.15
CA LEU A 121 13.38 16.81 3.59
C LEU A 121 14.43 17.05 2.49
N PRO A 122 15.64 16.49 2.56
CA PRO A 122 16.67 16.68 1.54
C PRO A 122 16.40 15.82 0.31
N VAL A 123 15.45 16.22 -0.53
CA VAL A 123 15.04 15.47 -1.73
C VAL A 123 16.07 15.63 -2.85
N TRP A 124 16.59 16.83 -3.02
CA TRP A 124 17.52 17.16 -4.10
C TRP A 124 18.95 17.25 -3.60
N LYS A 125 19.86 16.57 -4.30
CA LYS A 125 21.29 16.62 -3.98
C LYS A 125 21.92 17.84 -4.67
N LYS A 126 22.71 18.64 -3.95
CA LYS A 126 23.50 19.74 -4.49
C LYS A 126 24.93 19.73 -3.97
N THR A 127 25.84 20.26 -4.78
CA THR A 127 27.21 20.50 -4.36
C THR A 127 27.28 21.66 -3.36
N ASP A 128 28.37 21.75 -2.59
CA ASP A 128 28.58 22.82 -1.60
C ASP A 128 28.60 24.24 -2.20
N ASP A 129 28.90 24.37 -3.49
CA ASP A 129 28.82 25.63 -4.25
C ASP A 129 27.42 25.88 -4.85
N GLY A 130 26.44 25.05 -4.52
CA GLY A 130 25.04 25.17 -4.99
C GLY A 130 24.81 24.69 -6.42
N LYS A 131 25.81 24.10 -7.09
CA LYS A 131 25.64 23.50 -8.42
C LYS A 131 24.96 22.17 -8.33
N ASN A 132 24.35 21.78 -9.45
CA ASN A 132 23.65 20.53 -9.54
C ASN A 132 24.55 19.33 -9.47
N MET A 133 24.05 18.31 -8.80
CA MET A 133 24.65 17.00 -8.82
C MET A 133 23.86 16.12 -9.79
N ASP A 134 24.11 16.26 -11.06
CA ASP A 134 23.46 15.50 -12.14
C ASP A 134 24.08 14.11 -12.38
N GLY A 135 24.63 13.50 -11.35
CA GLY A 135 25.20 12.15 -11.39
C GLY A 135 26.60 12.05 -11.99
N LYS A 136 27.24 13.16 -12.29
CA LYS A 136 28.57 13.17 -12.91
C LYS A 136 29.67 13.64 -11.96
N LYS A 137 30.06 12.84 -11.00
CA LYS A 137 31.20 13.02 -10.08
C LYS A 137 30.85 13.65 -8.72
N GLY A 138 31.10 12.90 -7.69
CA GLY A 138 31.26 13.38 -6.33
C GLY A 138 29.97 13.69 -5.59
N LEU A 139 28.94 12.87 -5.77
CA LEU A 139 27.66 12.95 -5.08
C LEU A 139 27.83 12.71 -3.58
N LYS A 140 28.03 13.77 -2.82
CA LYS A 140 27.70 13.74 -1.40
C LYS A 140 26.20 14.03 -1.26
N LEU A 141 25.48 13.19 -0.54
CA LEU A 141 24.16 13.52 0.00
C LEU A 141 24.32 14.80 0.83
N GLY A 142 23.99 15.94 0.25
CA GLY A 142 23.98 17.23 0.92
C GLY A 142 22.55 17.66 1.15
N THR A 143 22.28 18.22 2.31
CA THR A 143 21.08 19.04 2.51
C THR A 143 21.11 20.20 1.51
N LEU A 144 19.96 20.50 0.91
CA LEU A 144 19.80 21.74 0.14
C LEU A 144 20.16 22.93 1.03
N LYS A 145 21.08 23.77 0.58
CA LYS A 145 21.30 25.06 1.25
C LYS A 145 20.04 25.90 1.10
N ALA A 146 19.65 26.58 2.16
CA ALA A 146 18.51 27.50 2.12
C ALA A 146 18.62 28.46 0.92
N GLY A 147 17.56 28.59 0.15
CA GLY A 147 17.50 29.46 -1.03
C GLY A 147 18.14 28.87 -2.31
N ALA A 148 18.67 27.65 -2.29
CA ALA A 148 19.18 27.01 -3.49
C ALA A 148 18.02 26.44 -4.34
N THR A 149 18.04 26.68 -5.66
CA THR A 149 17.06 26.10 -6.58
C THR A 149 17.41 24.64 -6.85
N PRO A 150 16.51 23.69 -6.56
CA PRO A 150 16.74 22.29 -6.86
C PRO A 150 16.86 22.08 -8.38
N VAL A 151 17.77 21.21 -8.79
CA VAL A 151 17.82 20.75 -10.17
C VAL A 151 17.56 19.26 -10.24
N ARG A 152 16.64 18.93 -11.06
CA ARG A 152 16.16 17.61 -11.32
C ARG A 152 17.15 16.86 -12.21
N THR A 153 17.45 15.64 -11.83
CA THR A 153 18.29 14.75 -12.64
C THR A 153 17.38 13.80 -13.39
N GLY A 154 17.47 13.55 -14.66
CA GLY A 154 16.56 12.73 -15.49
C GLY A 154 16.16 11.34 -14.96
N LYS A 155 15.82 11.24 -13.69
CA LYS A 155 15.36 10.05 -12.99
C LYS A 155 13.88 10.19 -12.65
N TRP A 156 13.16 9.05 -12.69
CA TRP A 156 11.76 8.96 -12.27
C TRP A 156 11.57 8.72 -10.78
N GLN A 157 12.61 8.23 -10.10
CA GLN A 157 12.54 7.84 -8.70
C GLN A 157 13.73 8.37 -7.93
N ILE A 158 13.46 8.80 -6.71
CA ILE A 158 14.48 9.19 -5.72
C ILE A 158 14.24 8.31 -4.49
N MET A 159 15.28 7.59 -4.05
CA MET A 159 15.23 6.83 -2.82
C MET A 159 15.48 7.74 -1.63
N ILE A 160 14.77 7.49 -0.54
CA ILE A 160 14.84 8.31 0.66
C ILE A 160 14.51 7.46 1.89
N ASN A 161 15.11 7.80 3.04
CA ASN A 161 14.84 7.09 4.27
C ASN A 161 13.39 7.30 4.76
N GLY A 162 12.59 6.24 4.71
CA GLY A 162 11.17 6.27 5.02
C GLY A 162 10.84 6.63 6.46
N GLU A 163 11.66 6.19 7.40
CA GLU A 163 11.41 6.46 8.83
C GLU A 163 11.49 7.95 9.16
N SER A 164 12.47 8.66 8.59
CA SER A 164 12.60 10.11 8.75
C SER A 164 11.55 10.86 7.94
N TYR A 165 11.35 10.45 6.70
CA TYR A 165 10.42 11.03 5.76
C TYR A 165 8.98 11.03 6.28
N LYS A 166 8.50 9.88 6.75
CA LYS A 166 7.11 9.76 7.24
C LYS A 166 6.83 10.67 8.44
N ARG A 167 7.79 10.85 9.34
CA ARG A 167 7.64 11.76 10.49
C ARG A 167 7.46 13.21 10.05
N ILE A 168 8.26 13.68 9.10
CA ILE A 168 8.18 15.04 8.56
C ILE A 168 6.79 15.30 7.95
N VAL A 169 6.32 14.38 7.10
CA VAL A 169 5.01 14.49 6.45
C VAL A 169 3.86 14.41 7.46
N ALA A 170 3.96 13.54 8.46
CA ALA A 170 2.96 13.44 9.51
C ALA A 170 2.90 14.70 10.38
N GLU A 171 4.05 15.26 10.71
CA GLU A 171 4.11 16.53 11.48
C GLU A 171 3.45 17.69 10.73
N ALA A 172 3.70 17.80 9.41
CA ALA A 172 3.04 18.80 8.58
C ALA A 172 1.51 18.64 8.58
N GLY A 173 1.02 17.40 8.43
CA GLY A 173 -0.41 17.09 8.51
C GLY A 173 -1.01 17.42 9.89
N LYS A 174 -0.33 17.05 10.98
CA LYS A 174 -0.76 17.36 12.36
C LYS A 174 -0.82 18.85 12.62
N LYS A 175 0.19 19.60 12.21
CA LYS A 175 0.22 21.07 12.35
C LYS A 175 -0.90 21.74 11.57
N ALA A 176 -1.20 21.27 10.36
CA ALA A 176 -2.25 21.83 9.54
C ALA A 176 -3.65 21.54 10.09
N LEU A 177 -3.90 20.32 10.53
CA LEU A 177 -5.22 19.89 11.00
C LEU A 177 -5.50 20.29 12.46
N GLY A 178 -4.48 20.30 13.31
CA GLY A 178 -4.56 20.44 14.76
C GLY A 178 -4.72 19.09 15.47
N GLU A 179 -4.01 18.88 16.57
CA GLU A 179 -3.98 17.59 17.27
C GLU A 179 -5.35 17.16 17.82
N ASP A 180 -6.20 18.11 18.22
CA ASP A 180 -7.56 17.84 18.73
C ASP A 180 -8.50 17.24 17.66
N ASN A 181 -8.13 17.37 16.39
CA ASN A 181 -8.87 16.84 15.25
C ASN A 181 -8.31 15.48 14.76
N ILE A 182 -7.49 14.82 15.58
CA ILE A 182 -6.85 13.56 15.23
C ILE A 182 -7.06 12.53 16.34
N ILE A 183 -7.66 11.39 15.99
CA ILE A 183 -7.77 10.24 16.88
C ILE A 183 -6.82 9.14 16.38
N GLU A 184 -5.69 9.01 17.04
CA GLU A 184 -4.76 7.90 16.82
C GLU A 184 -5.22 6.66 17.59
N ARG A 185 -4.80 5.48 17.16
CA ARG A 185 -5.19 4.20 17.76
C ARG A 185 -6.68 3.90 17.64
N CYS A 186 -7.33 4.46 16.62
CA CYS A 186 -8.72 4.22 16.26
C CYS A 186 -8.81 3.37 15.01
N PHE A 187 -9.34 2.16 15.12
CA PHE A 187 -9.61 1.28 14.00
C PHE A 187 -11.05 1.49 13.53
N ILE A 188 -11.22 2.05 12.35
CA ILE A 188 -12.54 2.13 11.71
C ILE A 188 -12.85 0.78 11.08
N VAL A 189 -13.98 0.22 11.45
CA VAL A 189 -14.43 -1.13 11.09
C VAL A 189 -15.36 -1.09 9.88
N GLU A 190 -16.32 -0.16 9.89
CA GLU A 190 -17.40 -0.12 8.89
C GLU A 190 -17.78 1.32 8.56
N LEU A 191 -18.20 1.54 7.31
CA LEU A 191 -18.84 2.76 6.86
C LEU A 191 -20.36 2.61 6.97
N LEU A 192 -21.03 3.71 7.27
CA LEU A 192 -22.47 3.74 7.46
C LEU A 192 -23.11 4.59 6.36
N ASN A 193 -24.10 4.01 5.69
CA ASN A 193 -24.82 4.68 4.61
C ASN A 193 -26.01 5.46 5.14
N ASP A 194 -26.41 6.48 4.42
CA ASP A 194 -27.58 7.27 4.75
C ASP A 194 -28.84 6.39 4.68
N LYS A 195 -29.67 6.48 5.71
CA LYS A 195 -30.93 5.73 5.83
C LYS A 195 -31.94 6.05 4.74
N GLU A 196 -31.95 7.28 4.23
CA GLU A 196 -32.85 7.74 3.17
C GLU A 196 -32.26 7.51 1.76
N ASP A 197 -30.93 7.41 1.67
CA ASP A 197 -30.20 7.27 0.41
C ASP A 197 -29.04 6.29 0.56
N PRO A 198 -29.26 5.00 0.39
CA PRO A 198 -28.22 3.97 0.55
C PRO A 198 -27.00 4.11 -0.36
N LYS A 199 -27.06 4.99 -1.37
CA LYS A 199 -25.91 5.34 -2.23
C LYS A 199 -25.17 6.60 -1.77
N ARG A 200 -25.39 7.03 -0.54
CA ARG A 200 -24.70 8.15 0.11
C ARG A 200 -24.06 7.69 1.41
N ILE A 201 -22.88 8.21 1.70
CA ILE A 201 -22.23 8.00 2.98
C ILE A 201 -22.86 8.90 4.06
N ALA A 202 -22.93 8.40 5.30
CA ALA A 202 -23.46 9.15 6.44
C ALA A 202 -22.56 9.07 7.68
N GLY A 203 -21.64 8.11 7.74
CA GLY A 203 -20.80 7.97 8.92
C GLY A 203 -19.90 6.75 8.88
N ALA A 204 -19.32 6.48 10.05
CA ALA A 204 -18.45 5.32 10.26
C ALA A 204 -18.52 4.87 11.73
N VAL A 205 -18.20 3.60 11.97
CA VAL A 205 -18.03 3.06 13.31
C VAL A 205 -16.64 2.42 13.45
N GLY A 206 -16.04 2.61 14.60
CA GLY A 206 -14.73 2.05 14.92
C GLY A 206 -14.53 1.91 16.43
N PHE A 207 -13.33 1.49 16.83
CA PHE A 207 -12.99 1.33 18.25
C PHE A 207 -11.54 1.72 18.51
N SER A 208 -11.25 2.04 19.77
CA SER A 208 -9.89 2.26 20.22
C SER A 208 -9.15 0.94 20.39
N VAL A 209 -7.93 0.84 19.82
CA VAL A 209 -7.04 -0.32 20.02
C VAL A 209 -6.28 -0.26 21.36
N ARG A 210 -6.57 0.73 22.21
CA ARG A 210 -5.92 0.96 23.50
C ARG A 210 -6.88 1.07 24.68
N GLU A 211 -8.11 1.47 24.42
CA GLU A 211 -9.13 1.74 25.43
C GLU A 211 -10.42 1.01 25.07
N ASN A 212 -11.21 0.61 26.05
CA ASN A 212 -12.51 0.01 25.79
C ASN A 212 -13.52 1.11 25.41
N LYS A 213 -13.41 1.56 24.16
CA LYS A 213 -14.18 2.65 23.60
C LYS A 213 -14.58 2.38 22.16
N VAL A 214 -15.83 2.61 21.84
CA VAL A 214 -16.38 2.59 20.47
C VAL A 214 -16.61 4.02 20.01
N TYR A 215 -16.15 4.34 18.81
CA TYR A 215 -16.41 5.61 18.16
C TYR A 215 -17.53 5.46 17.16
N ILE A 216 -18.58 6.28 17.30
CA ILE A 216 -19.67 6.39 16.35
C ILE A 216 -19.62 7.80 15.75
N ILE A 217 -19.32 7.86 14.46
CA ILE A 217 -18.98 9.13 13.80
C ILE A 217 -19.99 9.42 12.70
N ASN A 218 -20.79 10.47 12.85
CA ASN A 218 -21.54 11.04 11.74
C ASN A 218 -20.61 11.89 10.88
N ALA A 219 -20.65 11.71 9.56
CA ALA A 219 -19.81 12.47 8.64
C ALA A 219 -20.50 12.65 7.28
N LYS A 220 -20.48 13.88 6.77
CA LYS A 220 -21.09 14.22 5.46
C LYS A 220 -20.22 13.80 4.27
N SER A 221 -18.91 13.80 4.46
CA SER A 221 -17.94 13.38 3.47
C SER A 221 -16.83 12.56 4.12
N ILE A 222 -16.46 11.45 3.50
CA ILE A 222 -15.45 10.52 4.02
C ILE A 222 -14.42 10.21 2.95
N VAL A 223 -13.14 10.23 3.30
CA VAL A 223 -12.07 9.65 2.47
C VAL A 223 -11.49 8.41 3.14
N VAL A 224 -11.43 7.30 2.39
CA VAL A 224 -10.76 6.07 2.81
C VAL A 224 -9.37 5.99 2.18
N ALA A 225 -8.33 6.00 3.02
CA ALA A 225 -6.92 6.03 2.65
C ALA A 225 -6.06 5.10 3.52
N CYS A 226 -6.55 3.87 3.77
CA CYS A 226 -5.95 2.89 4.67
C CYS A 226 -4.92 1.97 3.99
N GLY A 227 -4.46 2.31 2.78
CA GLY A 227 -3.53 1.49 2.00
C GLY A 227 -4.19 0.27 1.36
N GLY A 228 -3.37 -0.63 0.81
CA GLY A 228 -3.82 -1.84 0.14
C GLY A 228 -3.96 -3.05 1.06
N ALA A 229 -3.73 -4.27 0.53
CA ALA A 229 -3.83 -5.51 1.29
C ALA A 229 -2.55 -6.35 1.19
N VAL A 230 -2.07 -6.76 2.34
CA VAL A 230 -0.90 -7.62 2.56
C VAL A 230 -1.30 -8.78 3.47
N ASN A 231 -0.51 -9.85 3.47
CA ASN A 231 -0.86 -11.09 4.18
C ASN A 231 -2.21 -11.67 3.74
N VAL A 232 -2.49 -11.56 2.46
CA VAL A 232 -3.63 -12.21 1.79
C VAL A 232 -3.23 -13.53 1.14
N TYR A 233 -1.95 -13.67 0.81
CA TYR A 233 -1.28 -14.90 0.39
C TYR A 233 -0.24 -15.30 1.43
N GLN A 234 0.06 -16.58 1.49
CA GLN A 234 1.11 -17.08 2.37
C GLN A 234 2.47 -16.55 1.91
N PRO A 235 3.26 -15.94 2.79
CA PRO A 235 4.59 -15.50 2.46
C PRO A 235 5.50 -16.66 2.02
N ARG A 236 6.48 -16.33 1.20
CA ARG A 236 7.43 -17.31 0.68
C ARG A 236 8.37 -17.87 1.72
N SER A 237 8.72 -17.11 2.73
CA SER A 237 9.63 -17.57 3.79
C SER A 237 9.09 -18.81 4.46
N VAL A 238 9.85 -19.89 4.35
CA VAL A 238 9.46 -21.21 4.85
C VAL A 238 9.59 -21.25 6.38
N GLY A 239 8.65 -21.91 7.01
CA GLY A 239 8.74 -22.30 8.43
C GLY A 239 8.09 -21.37 9.44
N GLU A 240 7.75 -20.14 9.09
CA GLU A 240 7.23 -19.16 10.06
C GLU A 240 5.73 -18.85 9.89
N GLY A 241 5.02 -19.50 8.98
CA GLY A 241 3.59 -19.33 8.74
C GLY A 241 3.15 -17.91 8.36
N LYS A 242 3.69 -16.90 8.99
CA LYS A 242 3.45 -15.48 8.70
C LYS A 242 4.52 -14.87 7.81
N GLY A 243 5.68 -15.50 7.69
CA GLY A 243 6.79 -15.10 6.85
C GLY A 243 7.26 -13.67 7.03
N ARG A 244 8.10 -13.24 6.11
CA ARG A 244 8.67 -11.90 6.06
C ARG A 244 8.06 -11.16 4.88
N ALA A 245 7.15 -10.24 5.14
CA ALA A 245 6.60 -9.37 4.12
C ALA A 245 7.46 -8.11 3.96
N TRP A 246 7.77 -7.77 2.73
CA TRP A 246 8.42 -6.50 2.43
C TRP A 246 7.50 -5.31 2.63
N TYR A 247 6.20 -5.50 2.41
CA TYR A 247 5.18 -4.47 2.61
C TYR A 247 4.56 -4.56 4.02
N PRO A 248 3.99 -3.47 4.56
CA PRO A 248 3.44 -3.48 5.91
C PRO A 248 2.38 -4.54 6.11
N VAL A 249 2.64 -5.48 6.98
CA VAL A 249 1.71 -6.59 7.32
C VAL A 249 0.38 -6.12 7.92
N TRP A 250 0.31 -4.87 8.33
CA TRP A 250 -0.86 -4.22 8.91
C TRP A 250 -1.87 -3.76 7.87
N ASN A 251 -1.51 -3.70 6.59
CA ASN A 251 -2.41 -3.36 5.50
C ASN A 251 -3.37 -4.53 5.26
N ALA A 252 -4.60 -4.36 5.70
CA ALA A 252 -5.61 -5.43 5.75
C ALA A 252 -6.65 -5.38 4.63
N GLY A 253 -6.47 -4.49 3.63
CA GLY A 253 -7.49 -4.28 2.60
C GLY A 253 -8.69 -3.47 3.08
N SER A 254 -8.56 -2.79 4.22
CA SER A 254 -9.67 -2.02 4.81
C SER A 254 -10.25 -0.99 3.85
N THR A 255 -9.40 -0.35 3.04
CA THR A 255 -9.84 0.59 1.99
C THR A 255 -10.85 -0.05 1.05
N TYR A 256 -10.52 -1.21 0.51
CA TYR A 256 -11.36 -1.92 -0.47
C TYR A 256 -12.62 -2.50 0.17
N THR A 257 -12.46 -3.13 1.33
CA THR A 257 -13.58 -3.77 2.03
C THR A 257 -14.62 -2.76 2.50
N MET A 258 -14.20 -1.68 3.16
CA MET A 258 -15.14 -0.66 3.62
C MET A 258 -15.91 -0.03 2.46
N ALA A 259 -15.22 0.31 1.36
CA ALA A 259 -15.85 0.86 0.18
C ALA A 259 -16.83 -0.14 -0.49
N LEU A 260 -16.40 -1.40 -0.65
CA LEU A 260 -17.24 -2.46 -1.21
C LEU A 260 -18.53 -2.67 -0.37
N ARG A 261 -18.38 -2.72 0.94
CA ARG A 261 -19.53 -2.95 1.85
C ARG A 261 -20.47 -1.74 1.89
N ALA A 262 -19.94 -0.54 1.69
CA ALA A 262 -20.75 0.66 1.49
C ALA A 262 -21.43 0.72 0.10
N GLY A 263 -21.15 -0.23 -0.80
CA GLY A 263 -21.75 -0.32 -2.13
C GLY A 263 -20.96 0.38 -3.24
N ALA A 264 -19.72 0.75 -3.00
CA ALA A 264 -18.85 1.28 -4.03
C ALA A 264 -18.32 0.17 -4.95
N GLU A 265 -18.13 0.53 -6.22
CA GLU A 265 -17.55 -0.37 -7.21
C GLU A 265 -16.03 -0.45 -7.06
N LEU A 266 -15.49 -1.65 -7.29
CA LEU A 266 -14.05 -1.91 -7.33
C LEU A 266 -13.60 -2.13 -8.78
N SER A 267 -12.32 -1.85 -9.05
CA SER A 267 -11.73 -2.05 -10.37
C SER A 267 -10.40 -2.77 -10.29
N MET A 268 -10.11 -3.56 -11.30
CA MET A 268 -8.82 -4.26 -11.48
C MET A 268 -8.41 -5.10 -10.27
N MET A 269 -9.34 -5.65 -9.51
CA MET A 269 -9.03 -6.44 -8.32
C MET A 269 -8.29 -7.72 -8.65
N GLU A 270 -8.31 -8.21 -9.89
CA GLU A 270 -7.48 -9.32 -10.35
C GLU A 270 -5.99 -8.96 -10.45
N ASN A 271 -5.64 -7.69 -10.47
CA ASN A 271 -4.26 -7.24 -10.56
C ASN A 271 -3.52 -7.47 -9.25
N ARG A 272 -2.34 -8.08 -9.36
CA ARG A 272 -1.47 -8.42 -8.22
C ARG A 272 -0.10 -7.81 -8.40
N PHE A 273 0.45 -7.28 -7.33
CA PHE A 273 1.83 -6.84 -7.30
C PHE A 273 2.72 -7.92 -6.68
N THR A 274 3.66 -8.44 -7.45
CA THR A 274 4.59 -9.51 -7.05
C THR A 274 6.04 -9.07 -7.31
N PRO A 275 6.64 -8.27 -6.42
CA PRO A 275 7.99 -7.78 -6.65
C PRO A 275 9.05 -8.87 -6.54
N ALA A 276 10.11 -8.79 -7.35
CA ALA A 276 11.29 -9.60 -7.16
C ALA A 276 12.12 -9.11 -5.96
N ARG A 277 12.61 -10.05 -5.16
CA ARG A 277 13.38 -9.78 -3.93
C ARG A 277 14.51 -10.80 -3.77
N PHE A 278 15.48 -10.50 -2.92
CA PHE A 278 16.42 -11.51 -2.44
C PHE A 278 15.66 -12.63 -1.73
N LYS A 279 16.04 -13.86 -2.02
CA LYS A 279 15.43 -15.03 -1.39
C LYS A 279 15.66 -14.97 0.13
N ASP A 280 14.63 -15.38 0.87
CA ASP A 280 14.63 -15.42 2.33
C ASP A 280 14.94 -14.06 2.99
N GLY A 281 14.74 -12.99 2.26
CA GLY A 281 15.02 -11.63 2.69
C GLY A 281 13.90 -10.64 2.37
N TYR A 282 14.15 -9.39 2.73
CA TYR A 282 13.20 -8.28 2.55
C TYR A 282 13.59 -7.35 1.42
N GLY A 283 14.87 -7.34 1.05
CA GLY A 283 15.47 -6.28 0.28
C GLY A 283 14.99 -6.20 -1.15
N PRO A 284 14.70 -4.99 -1.63
CA PRO A 284 14.51 -4.76 -3.05
C PRO A 284 15.81 -5.04 -3.79
N VAL A 285 15.70 -5.62 -4.97
CA VAL A 285 16.86 -5.91 -5.83
C VAL A 285 17.22 -4.73 -6.75
N GLY A 286 16.44 -3.64 -6.69
CA GLY A 286 16.53 -2.53 -7.64
C GLY A 286 17.89 -1.84 -7.70
N ALA A 287 18.53 -1.58 -6.55
CA ALA A 287 19.84 -0.94 -6.51
C ALA A 287 20.92 -1.76 -7.25
N TRP A 288 20.93 -3.08 -7.05
CA TRP A 288 21.86 -3.96 -7.74
C TRP A 288 21.62 -4.05 -9.25
N PHE A 289 20.34 -4.09 -9.69
CA PHE A 289 20.01 -4.09 -11.11
C PHE A 289 20.36 -2.76 -11.79
N LEU A 290 20.01 -1.65 -11.17
CA LEU A 290 20.13 -0.33 -11.78
C LEU A 290 21.56 0.22 -11.74
N LEU A 291 22.21 0.16 -10.57
CA LEU A 291 23.54 0.73 -10.38
C LEU A 291 24.65 -0.19 -10.89
N PHE A 292 24.59 -1.47 -10.55
CA PHE A 292 25.60 -2.44 -10.99
C PHE A 292 25.29 -3.05 -12.35
N LYS A 293 24.09 -2.84 -12.89
CA LYS A 293 23.60 -3.51 -14.12
C LYS A 293 23.76 -5.02 -14.04
N ALA A 294 23.57 -5.57 -12.84
CA ALA A 294 23.66 -6.99 -12.59
C ALA A 294 22.58 -7.73 -13.37
N GLN A 295 23.01 -8.79 -14.07
CA GLN A 295 22.11 -9.66 -14.81
C GLN A 295 21.68 -10.84 -13.94
N THR A 296 20.55 -11.44 -14.28
CA THR A 296 20.11 -12.68 -13.68
C THR A 296 20.31 -13.86 -14.63
N VAL A 297 20.75 -14.97 -14.07
CA VAL A 297 20.88 -16.25 -14.80
C VAL A 297 20.00 -17.31 -14.13
N ASN A 298 19.59 -18.31 -14.90
CA ASN A 298 18.90 -19.49 -14.38
C ASN A 298 19.88 -20.47 -13.70
N GLY A 299 19.38 -21.59 -13.18
CA GLY A 299 20.18 -22.62 -12.52
C GLY A 299 21.19 -23.34 -13.45
N LEU A 300 21.06 -23.18 -14.76
CA LEU A 300 22.03 -23.65 -15.75
C LEU A 300 23.12 -22.64 -16.08
N GLY A 301 23.07 -21.44 -15.47
CA GLY A 301 23.99 -20.34 -15.72
C GLY A 301 23.68 -19.52 -16.98
N GLU A 302 22.51 -19.69 -17.57
CA GLU A 302 22.10 -19.01 -18.80
C GLU A 302 21.39 -17.69 -18.50
N ASN A 303 21.68 -16.65 -19.29
CA ASN A 303 20.92 -15.41 -19.26
C ASN A 303 19.56 -15.61 -19.96
N TYR A 304 18.60 -16.14 -19.23
CA TYR A 304 17.28 -16.51 -19.74
C TYR A 304 16.52 -15.31 -20.34
N SER A 305 16.70 -14.10 -19.81
CA SER A 305 15.98 -12.92 -20.29
C SER A 305 16.44 -12.43 -21.67
N ALA A 306 17.61 -12.82 -22.13
CA ALA A 306 18.17 -12.49 -23.43
C ALA A 306 18.02 -13.62 -24.46
N SER A 307 17.45 -14.76 -24.09
CA SER A 307 17.27 -15.93 -24.97
C SER A 307 16.26 -15.65 -26.09
N ASP A 308 16.34 -16.43 -27.16
CA ASP A 308 15.37 -16.33 -28.25
C ASP A 308 13.96 -16.79 -27.80
N ASP A 309 13.89 -17.74 -26.87
CA ASP A 309 12.63 -18.16 -26.24
C ASP A 309 11.99 -17.01 -25.45
N ALA A 310 12.78 -16.23 -24.72
CA ALA A 310 12.29 -15.06 -24.00
C ALA A 310 11.78 -13.99 -24.96
N LYS A 311 12.48 -13.72 -26.06
CA LYS A 311 12.03 -12.77 -27.10
C LYS A 311 10.70 -13.23 -27.71
N ALA A 312 10.59 -14.48 -28.10
CA ALA A 312 9.36 -15.05 -28.65
C ALA A 312 8.19 -15.00 -27.65
N GLU A 313 8.48 -15.21 -26.36
CA GLU A 313 7.48 -15.06 -25.29
C GLU A 313 7.00 -13.62 -25.16
N LEU A 314 7.94 -12.66 -25.17
CA LEU A 314 7.63 -11.22 -25.04
C LEU A 314 6.89 -10.67 -26.25
N GLU A 315 7.13 -11.17 -27.45
CA GLU A 315 6.40 -10.78 -28.66
C GLU A 315 4.89 -11.03 -28.57
N LYS A 316 4.46 -12.01 -27.77
CA LYS A 316 3.04 -12.28 -27.54
C LYS A 316 2.33 -11.11 -26.82
N TYR A 317 3.09 -10.25 -26.17
CA TYR A 317 2.61 -9.10 -25.42
C TYR A 317 2.93 -7.76 -26.10
N ALA A 318 3.15 -7.77 -27.43
CA ALA A 318 3.38 -6.53 -28.16
C ALA A 318 2.18 -5.56 -28.02
N PRO A 319 2.40 -4.22 -28.01
CA PRO A 319 3.70 -3.56 -28.16
C PRO A 319 4.53 -3.51 -26.85
N TYR A 320 3.98 -3.90 -25.71
CA TYR A 320 4.62 -3.75 -24.38
C TYR A 320 5.80 -4.72 -24.19
N GLY A 321 5.67 -5.95 -24.61
CA GLY A 321 6.75 -6.94 -24.53
C GLY A 321 7.97 -6.59 -25.38
N THR A 322 7.77 -5.85 -26.46
CA THR A 322 8.83 -5.39 -27.38
C THR A 322 9.29 -3.96 -27.11
N ALA A 323 8.78 -3.32 -26.05
CA ALA A 323 9.19 -1.98 -25.66
C ALA A 323 10.66 -1.95 -25.23
N ALA A 324 11.34 -0.81 -25.43
CA ALA A 324 12.73 -0.61 -25.03
C ALA A 324 12.98 -0.88 -23.52
N LEU A 325 11.97 -0.60 -22.69
CA LEU A 325 11.95 -0.96 -21.28
C LEU A 325 10.83 -1.98 -21.06
N THR A 326 11.18 -3.23 -20.88
CA THR A 326 10.23 -4.31 -20.63
C THR A 326 9.46 -4.08 -19.33
N PRO A 327 8.13 -4.16 -19.32
CA PRO A 327 7.32 -4.04 -18.12
C PRO A 327 7.76 -4.97 -16.98
N THR A 328 7.64 -4.49 -15.75
CA THR A 328 8.07 -5.24 -14.55
C THR A 328 7.35 -6.59 -14.43
N CYS A 329 6.06 -6.64 -14.75
CA CYS A 329 5.28 -7.89 -14.72
C CYS A 329 5.82 -8.93 -15.73
N LEU A 330 6.23 -8.51 -16.92
CA LEU A 330 6.79 -9.43 -17.94
C LEU A 330 8.19 -9.93 -17.55
N ARG A 331 9.01 -9.09 -16.93
CA ARG A 331 10.29 -9.53 -16.36
C ARG A 331 10.11 -10.60 -15.29
N ASN A 332 9.14 -10.40 -14.40
CA ASN A 332 8.80 -11.39 -13.37
C ASN A 332 8.16 -12.65 -14.00
N HIS A 333 7.37 -12.52 -15.05
CA HIS A 333 6.83 -13.65 -15.80
C HIS A 333 7.93 -14.54 -16.37
N LEU A 334 8.93 -13.98 -17.05
CA LEU A 334 10.09 -14.73 -17.53
C LEU A 334 10.82 -15.47 -16.40
N MET A 335 11.05 -14.79 -15.28
CA MET A 335 11.69 -15.39 -14.10
C MET A 335 10.88 -16.60 -13.58
N MET A 336 9.56 -16.46 -13.48
CA MET A 336 8.69 -17.54 -13.01
C MET A 336 8.58 -18.70 -13.99
N LYS A 337 8.70 -18.42 -15.29
CA LYS A 337 8.77 -19.47 -16.31
C LYS A 337 9.97 -20.40 -16.06
N GLU A 338 11.14 -19.84 -15.75
CA GLU A 338 12.33 -20.63 -15.41
C GLU A 338 12.11 -21.53 -14.19
N TYR A 339 11.51 -21.01 -13.11
CA TYR A 339 11.18 -21.82 -11.94
C TYR A 339 10.18 -22.93 -12.26
N LYS A 340 9.13 -22.61 -13.03
CA LYS A 340 8.09 -23.58 -13.42
C LYS A 340 8.65 -24.72 -14.28
N GLU A 341 9.60 -24.42 -15.14
CA GLU A 341 10.24 -25.40 -16.03
C GLU A 341 11.43 -26.13 -15.37
N GLY A 342 11.63 -25.92 -14.07
CA GLY A 342 12.68 -26.61 -13.29
C GLY A 342 14.10 -26.10 -13.54
N ARG A 343 14.25 -24.92 -14.16
CA ARG A 343 15.55 -24.28 -14.38
C ARG A 343 15.92 -23.25 -13.32
N GLY A 344 15.22 -23.23 -12.19
CA GLY A 344 15.66 -22.49 -10.99
C GLY A 344 16.92 -23.11 -10.36
N PRO A 345 17.60 -22.42 -9.43
CA PRO A 345 17.29 -21.08 -8.92
C PRO A 345 17.68 -19.95 -9.89
N ILE A 346 17.13 -18.76 -9.67
CA ILE A 346 17.55 -17.54 -10.38
C ILE A 346 18.60 -16.82 -9.55
N ILE A 347 19.76 -16.61 -10.15
CA ILE A 347 20.92 -16.01 -9.47
C ILE A 347 21.22 -14.64 -10.08
N MET A 348 21.33 -13.63 -9.24
CA MET A 348 21.79 -12.30 -9.61
C MET A 348 23.32 -12.27 -9.62
N LYS A 349 23.92 -12.01 -10.76
CA LYS A 349 25.35 -12.02 -11.01
C LYS A 349 25.99 -10.68 -10.64
N THR A 350 25.96 -10.32 -9.36
CA THR A 350 26.51 -9.06 -8.85
C THR A 350 28.04 -9.02 -8.95
N SER A 351 28.72 -10.11 -8.61
CA SER A 351 30.18 -10.19 -8.69
C SER A 351 30.70 -10.01 -10.11
N ASP A 352 30.06 -10.64 -11.10
CA ASP A 352 30.42 -10.49 -12.51
C ASP A 352 30.17 -9.08 -13.01
N ALA A 353 29.08 -8.45 -12.57
CA ALA A 353 28.76 -7.06 -12.92
C ALA A 353 29.82 -6.08 -12.40
N LEU A 354 30.23 -6.22 -11.14
CA LEU A 354 31.28 -5.40 -10.53
C LEU A 354 32.63 -5.63 -11.18
N ALA A 355 32.98 -6.87 -11.54
CA ALA A 355 34.19 -7.18 -12.27
C ALA A 355 34.24 -6.44 -13.63
N LYS A 356 33.15 -6.51 -14.41
CA LYS A 356 33.04 -5.78 -15.69
C LYS A 356 33.12 -4.27 -15.54
N LEU A 357 32.49 -3.70 -14.50
CA LEU A 357 32.59 -2.27 -14.22
C LEU A 357 34.01 -1.88 -13.83
N GLY A 358 34.74 -2.72 -13.13
CA GLY A 358 36.14 -2.54 -12.75
C GLY A 358 37.12 -2.50 -13.94
N GLU A 359 36.74 -3.03 -15.11
CA GLU A 359 37.54 -2.92 -16.34
C GLU A 359 37.57 -1.48 -16.91
N THR A 360 36.51 -0.71 -16.66
CA THR A 360 36.29 0.63 -17.21
C THR A 360 36.34 1.74 -16.18
N MET A 361 36.14 1.42 -14.91
CA MET A 361 36.15 2.37 -13.79
C MET A 361 37.41 2.26 -12.95
N SER A 362 37.88 3.37 -12.40
CA SER A 362 38.94 3.35 -11.39
C SER A 362 38.42 2.69 -10.10
N LYS A 363 39.33 2.15 -9.28
CA LYS A 363 38.99 1.59 -7.95
C LYS A 363 38.21 2.57 -7.08
N LYS A 364 38.48 3.87 -7.19
CA LYS A 364 37.77 4.90 -6.41
C LYS A 364 36.33 5.10 -6.89
N GLU A 365 36.11 5.10 -8.20
CA GLU A 365 34.79 5.22 -8.81
C GLU A 365 33.93 3.98 -8.50
N LEU A 366 34.53 2.79 -8.61
CA LEU A 366 33.84 1.54 -8.28
C LEU A 366 33.39 1.51 -6.80
N LYS A 367 34.33 1.87 -5.89
CA LYS A 367 34.01 1.95 -4.46
C LYS A 367 32.92 2.99 -4.15
N HIS A 368 32.90 4.09 -4.89
CA HIS A 368 31.85 5.10 -4.76
C HIS A 368 30.50 4.55 -5.22
N LEU A 369 30.46 3.84 -6.35
CA LEU A 369 29.25 3.19 -6.85
C LEU A 369 28.71 2.13 -5.88
N GLU A 370 29.59 1.34 -5.26
CA GLU A 370 29.21 0.39 -4.21
C GLU A 370 28.58 1.11 -3.02
N SER A 371 29.16 2.24 -2.59
CA SER A 371 28.65 3.06 -1.50
C SER A 371 27.25 3.61 -1.81
N GLU A 372 27.04 4.12 -3.02
CA GLU A 372 25.73 4.60 -3.47
C GLU A 372 24.68 3.48 -3.46
N ALA A 373 25.04 2.29 -3.94
CA ALA A 373 24.12 1.15 -3.94
C ALA A 373 23.75 0.71 -2.52
N TRP A 374 24.71 0.76 -1.58
CA TRP A 374 24.46 0.48 -0.17
C TRP A 374 23.59 1.56 0.49
N GLU A 375 23.80 2.84 0.18
CA GLU A 375 22.95 3.92 0.68
C GLU A 375 21.50 3.74 0.21
N ASP A 376 21.27 3.55 -1.09
CA ASP A 376 19.94 3.30 -1.65
C ASP A 376 19.30 2.06 -1.02
N PHE A 377 20.08 1.02 -0.76
CA PHE A 377 19.59 -0.22 -0.18
C PHE A 377 19.23 -0.06 1.30
N LEU A 378 20.08 0.60 2.08
CA LEU A 378 19.84 0.87 3.50
C LEU A 378 18.63 1.78 3.72
N ASP A 379 18.44 2.76 2.84
CA ASP A 379 17.26 3.62 2.89
C ASP A 379 15.95 2.84 2.71
N MET A 380 15.99 1.73 1.98
CA MET A 380 14.80 0.92 1.69
C MET A 380 14.65 -0.32 2.55
N SER A 381 15.70 -0.83 3.15
CA SER A 381 15.65 -2.17 3.76
C SER A 381 16.74 -2.46 4.79
N VAL A 382 16.73 -1.72 5.89
CA VAL A 382 17.64 -1.96 7.03
C VAL A 382 17.55 -3.40 7.54
N GLY A 383 16.35 -3.99 7.54
CA GLY A 383 16.13 -5.38 7.96
C GLY A 383 16.91 -6.40 7.12
N GLN A 384 17.05 -6.17 5.81
CA GLN A 384 17.87 -7.03 4.95
C GLN A 384 19.37 -6.88 5.21
N ALA A 385 19.83 -5.66 5.45
CA ALA A 385 21.23 -5.42 5.83
C ALA A 385 21.56 -6.15 7.14
N GLY A 386 20.66 -6.08 8.14
CA GLY A 386 20.79 -6.85 9.38
C GLY A 386 20.86 -8.37 9.16
N LEU A 387 20.05 -8.90 8.24
CA LEU A 387 20.09 -10.32 7.89
C LEU A 387 21.44 -10.70 7.24
N TRP A 388 21.95 -9.90 6.32
CA TRP A 388 23.27 -10.14 5.71
C TRP A 388 24.40 -10.07 6.74
N CYS A 389 24.36 -9.10 7.65
CA CYS A 389 25.32 -9.03 8.75
C CYS A 389 25.26 -10.29 9.63
N ALA A 390 24.05 -10.75 9.97
CA ALA A 390 23.87 -11.95 10.80
C ALA A 390 24.32 -13.25 10.11
N THR A 391 24.27 -13.29 8.78
CA THR A 391 24.70 -14.44 7.97
C THR A 391 26.10 -14.30 7.39
N ASN A 392 26.82 -13.24 7.75
CA ASN A 392 28.15 -12.88 7.21
C ASN A 392 28.17 -12.90 5.67
N THR A 393 27.17 -12.27 5.08
CA THR A 393 27.00 -12.19 3.62
C THR A 393 27.33 -10.77 3.14
N GLU A 394 28.21 -10.69 2.15
CA GLU A 394 28.54 -9.46 1.41
C GLU A 394 27.95 -9.59 0.00
N PRO A 395 26.75 -9.04 -0.27
CA PRO A 395 26.01 -9.31 -1.50
C PRO A 395 26.69 -8.75 -2.76
N GLU A 396 27.55 -7.76 -2.61
CA GLU A 396 28.39 -7.21 -3.69
C GLU A 396 29.52 -8.16 -4.10
N LYS A 397 29.92 -9.07 -3.23
CA LYS A 397 30.98 -10.05 -3.46
C LYS A 397 30.46 -11.45 -3.76
N LYS A 398 29.23 -11.73 -3.40
CA LYS A 398 28.61 -13.05 -3.54
C LYS A 398 27.33 -12.93 -4.33
N ASP A 399 27.19 -13.72 -5.38
CA ASP A 399 25.96 -13.82 -6.13
C ASP A 399 24.80 -14.29 -5.23
N SER A 400 23.64 -13.70 -5.43
CA SER A 400 22.48 -13.94 -4.57
C SER A 400 21.30 -14.49 -5.34
N GLU A 401 20.58 -15.45 -4.75
CA GLU A 401 19.33 -15.93 -5.30
C GLU A 401 18.24 -14.86 -5.16
N VAL A 402 17.47 -14.67 -6.24
CA VAL A 402 16.33 -13.76 -6.29
C VAL A 402 15.11 -14.48 -6.81
N MET A 403 13.93 -14.08 -6.36
CA MET A 403 12.66 -14.58 -6.87
C MET A 403 11.50 -13.61 -6.54
N PRO A 404 10.36 -13.71 -7.23
CA PRO A 404 9.16 -12.96 -6.84
C PRO A 404 8.66 -13.35 -5.43
N THR A 405 8.06 -12.38 -4.74
CA THR A 405 7.46 -12.59 -3.42
C THR A 405 6.03 -13.09 -3.53
N GLU A 406 5.37 -13.27 -2.39
CA GLU A 406 3.92 -13.41 -2.32
C GLU A 406 3.23 -12.20 -2.98
N PRO A 407 2.05 -12.40 -3.58
CA PRO A 407 1.29 -11.31 -4.17
C PRO A 407 0.73 -10.35 -3.12
N TYR A 408 0.77 -9.05 -3.44
CA TYR A 408 0.07 -7.99 -2.72
C TYR A 408 -1.04 -7.39 -3.58
N LEU A 409 -2.10 -6.90 -2.94
CA LEU A 409 -3.17 -6.16 -3.61
C LEU A 409 -2.99 -4.68 -3.29
N LEU A 410 -2.43 -3.95 -4.25
CA LEU A 410 -2.04 -2.54 -4.09
C LEU A 410 -2.53 -1.71 -5.27
N GLY A 411 -3.04 -0.55 -5.01
CA GLY A 411 -3.42 0.45 -6.03
C GLY A 411 -2.31 1.45 -6.33
N SER A 412 -1.14 1.32 -5.72
CA SER A 412 0.07 2.09 -5.98
C SER A 412 1.20 1.16 -6.42
N HIS A 413 2.40 1.69 -6.56
CA HIS A 413 3.54 0.95 -7.09
C HIS A 413 3.24 0.42 -8.51
N SER A 414 3.64 -0.82 -8.86
CA SER A 414 3.26 -1.47 -10.13
C SER A 414 1.94 -2.23 -10.06
N GLY A 415 1.11 -1.96 -9.04
CA GLY A 415 -0.26 -2.45 -8.92
C GLY A 415 -1.27 -1.40 -9.35
N CYS A 416 -2.48 -1.84 -9.69
CA CYS A 416 -3.56 -0.96 -10.12
C CYS A 416 -4.96 -1.40 -9.64
N CYS A 417 -5.05 -2.35 -8.70
CA CYS A 417 -6.33 -2.69 -8.08
C CYS A 417 -6.81 -1.55 -7.16
N GLY A 418 -8.11 -1.34 -7.07
CA GLY A 418 -8.66 -0.32 -6.19
C GLY A 418 -10.14 -0.06 -6.39
N ILE A 419 -10.59 1.07 -5.90
CA ILE A 419 -11.96 1.54 -6.00
C ILE A 419 -12.12 2.29 -7.34
N TRP A 420 -13.24 2.03 -8.02
CA TRP A 420 -13.63 2.80 -9.18
C TRP A 420 -14.07 4.20 -8.76
N CYS A 421 -13.40 5.23 -9.24
CA CYS A 421 -13.67 6.60 -8.84
C CYS A 421 -13.72 7.55 -10.02
N SER A 422 -14.42 8.67 -9.83
CA SER A 422 -14.54 9.76 -10.80
C SER A 422 -13.18 10.42 -11.05
N GLY A 423 -12.90 10.78 -12.28
CA GLY A 423 -11.74 11.56 -12.69
C GLY A 423 -11.98 13.07 -12.63
N PRO A 424 -11.02 13.87 -13.11
CA PRO A 424 -11.14 15.32 -13.14
C PRO A 424 -12.24 15.79 -14.13
N GLU A 425 -12.91 16.89 -13.78
CA GLU A 425 -13.93 17.53 -14.62
C GLU A 425 -13.26 18.35 -15.74
N GLU A 426 -12.84 17.65 -16.80
CA GLU A 426 -12.18 18.25 -17.95
C GLU A 426 -12.75 17.69 -19.26
N ASP A 427 -12.78 18.50 -20.33
CA ASP A 427 -13.43 18.15 -21.60
C ASP A 427 -12.84 16.92 -22.28
N TRP A 428 -11.52 16.71 -22.14
CA TRP A 428 -10.84 15.57 -22.73
C TRP A 428 -11.06 14.26 -21.98
N VAL A 429 -11.60 14.30 -20.75
CA VAL A 429 -11.92 13.12 -19.95
C VAL A 429 -13.23 12.52 -20.45
N PRO A 430 -13.29 11.22 -20.77
CA PRO A 430 -14.52 10.56 -21.17
C PRO A 430 -15.65 10.73 -20.15
N ALA A 431 -16.87 10.93 -20.62
CA ALA A 431 -18.04 11.18 -19.78
C ALA A 431 -18.26 10.07 -18.72
N ASP A 432 -18.02 8.81 -19.10
CA ASP A 432 -18.13 7.65 -18.20
C ASP A 432 -17.05 7.63 -17.10
N TYR A 433 -16.04 8.49 -17.19
CA TYR A 433 -14.95 8.60 -16.23
C TYR A 433 -15.07 9.81 -15.31
N LYS A 434 -16.07 10.67 -15.48
CA LYS A 434 -16.29 11.89 -14.68
C LYS A 434 -17.77 12.07 -14.29
N TRP A 435 -18.29 11.18 -13.48
CA TRP A 435 -19.70 11.21 -13.03
C TRP A 435 -19.94 12.02 -11.76
N GLY A 436 -18.88 12.54 -11.14
CA GLY A 436 -18.96 13.27 -9.87
C GLY A 436 -17.67 14.02 -9.58
N TYR A 437 -17.44 14.33 -8.33
CA TYR A 437 -16.23 15.02 -7.89
C TYR A 437 -14.99 14.15 -8.06
N ASN A 438 -13.87 14.76 -8.37
CA ASN A 438 -12.61 14.06 -8.62
C ASN A 438 -12.24 13.13 -7.44
N ARG A 439 -11.96 11.86 -7.70
CA ARG A 439 -11.72 10.78 -6.73
C ARG A 439 -12.94 10.38 -5.88
N MET A 440 -14.15 10.85 -6.16
CA MET A 440 -15.38 10.35 -5.55
C MET A 440 -15.71 8.97 -6.10
N THR A 441 -16.10 8.05 -5.21
CA THR A 441 -16.52 6.69 -5.59
C THR A 441 -17.93 6.70 -6.19
N THR A 442 -18.48 5.54 -6.50
CA THR A 442 -19.89 5.40 -6.91
C THR A 442 -20.87 5.58 -5.75
N VAL A 443 -20.38 5.74 -4.52
CA VAL A 443 -21.15 6.14 -3.33
C VAL A 443 -20.93 7.64 -3.09
N ARG A 444 -21.99 8.42 -3.08
CA ARG A 444 -21.90 9.89 -2.92
C ARG A 444 -21.30 10.27 -1.57
N GLY A 445 -20.40 11.23 -1.59
CA GLY A 445 -19.68 11.69 -0.40
C GLY A 445 -18.57 10.76 0.09
N LEU A 446 -18.40 9.58 -0.54
CA LEU A 446 -17.28 8.68 -0.27
C LEU A 446 -16.18 8.87 -1.31
N PHE A 447 -14.98 9.16 -0.84
CA PHE A 447 -13.77 9.41 -1.62
C PHE A 447 -12.68 8.42 -1.30
N THR A 448 -11.68 8.34 -2.17
CA THR A 448 -10.49 7.51 -1.95
C THR A 448 -9.22 8.17 -2.45
N ALA A 449 -8.08 7.78 -1.91
CA ALA A 449 -6.77 8.28 -2.30
C ALA A 449 -5.67 7.22 -2.07
N GLY A 450 -4.53 7.38 -2.74
CA GLY A 450 -3.39 6.47 -2.62
C GLY A 450 -3.70 5.09 -3.18
N ASP A 451 -3.41 4.04 -2.43
CA ASP A 451 -3.71 2.65 -2.81
C ASP A 451 -5.21 2.40 -3.09
N GLY A 452 -6.08 3.27 -2.60
CA GLY A 452 -7.52 3.13 -2.82
C GLY A 452 -7.97 3.44 -4.26
N VAL A 453 -7.22 4.24 -5.01
CA VAL A 453 -7.60 4.64 -6.38
C VAL A 453 -7.22 3.54 -7.35
N GLY A 454 -8.21 2.89 -7.94
CA GLY A 454 -8.02 1.84 -8.95
C GLY A 454 -7.59 2.38 -10.31
N CYS A 455 -6.97 1.53 -11.12
CA CYS A 455 -6.45 1.83 -12.46
C CYS A 455 -5.42 2.98 -12.50
N SER A 456 -4.77 3.30 -11.39
CA SER A 456 -3.79 4.39 -11.24
C SER A 456 -2.58 3.91 -10.46
N GLY A 457 -1.62 3.28 -11.13
CA GLY A 457 -0.38 2.79 -10.53
C GLY A 457 0.74 3.83 -10.46
N HIS A 458 1.93 3.38 -10.04
CA HIS A 458 3.15 4.20 -9.94
C HIS A 458 3.03 5.50 -9.12
N LYS A 459 2.15 5.51 -8.13
CA LYS A 459 1.97 6.65 -7.22
C LYS A 459 3.09 6.77 -6.19
N PHE A 460 3.52 5.64 -5.65
CA PHE A 460 4.50 5.60 -4.56
C PHE A 460 4.11 6.52 -3.39
N SER A 461 5.10 7.10 -2.73
CA SER A 461 4.85 7.97 -1.58
C SER A 461 4.39 9.37 -1.96
N SER A 462 5.07 10.01 -2.92
CA SER A 462 4.76 11.37 -3.38
C SER A 462 3.42 11.45 -4.11
N GLY A 463 3.15 10.51 -5.01
CA GLY A 463 1.87 10.45 -5.71
C GLY A 463 0.70 10.14 -4.77
N SER A 464 0.89 9.27 -3.77
CA SER A 464 -0.15 9.03 -2.75
C SER A 464 -0.45 10.30 -1.95
N HIS A 465 0.58 11.07 -1.60
CA HIS A 465 0.40 12.36 -0.93
C HIS A 465 -0.31 13.38 -1.83
N ALA A 466 0.08 13.45 -3.11
CA ALA A 466 -0.56 14.32 -4.10
C ALA A 466 -2.05 13.97 -4.31
N GLU A 467 -2.40 12.69 -4.39
CA GLU A 467 -3.82 12.28 -4.47
C GLU A 467 -4.62 12.69 -3.23
N GLY A 468 -4.03 12.60 -2.05
CA GLY A 468 -4.64 13.13 -0.83
C GLY A 468 -4.93 14.63 -0.93
N ARG A 469 -4.04 15.41 -1.53
CA ARG A 469 -4.24 16.84 -1.77
C ARG A 469 -5.35 17.10 -2.80
N ILE A 470 -5.39 16.33 -3.89
CA ILE A 470 -6.47 16.40 -4.89
C ILE A 470 -7.82 16.12 -4.24
N VAL A 471 -7.93 15.05 -3.47
CA VAL A 471 -9.15 14.64 -2.78
C VAL A 471 -9.62 15.71 -1.79
N ALA A 472 -8.72 16.35 -1.06
CA ALA A 472 -9.05 17.39 -0.10
C ALA A 472 -9.90 18.52 -0.72
N LYS A 473 -9.49 19.00 -1.90
CA LYS A 473 -10.24 20.01 -2.66
C LYS A 473 -11.61 19.48 -3.09
N SER A 474 -11.65 18.26 -3.60
CA SER A 474 -12.89 17.64 -4.10
C SER A 474 -13.92 17.42 -2.99
N MET A 475 -13.47 16.99 -1.80
CA MET A 475 -14.33 16.81 -0.64
C MET A 475 -14.98 18.14 -0.18
N VAL A 476 -14.21 19.22 -0.19
CA VAL A 476 -14.73 20.55 0.16
C VAL A 476 -15.69 21.06 -0.90
N GLN A 477 -15.43 20.84 -2.18
CA GLN A 477 -16.38 21.17 -3.26
C GLN A 477 -17.70 20.40 -3.11
N TYR A 478 -17.63 19.11 -2.81
CA TYR A 478 -18.80 18.30 -2.51
C TYR A 478 -19.56 18.84 -1.29
N LEU A 479 -18.86 19.15 -0.22
CA LEU A 479 -19.48 19.66 1.00
C LEU A 479 -20.20 20.99 0.75
N LYS A 480 -19.64 21.91 -0.04
CA LYS A 480 -20.28 23.18 -0.41
C LYS A 480 -21.55 23.00 -1.24
N ALA A 481 -21.61 21.98 -2.05
CA ALA A 481 -22.78 21.69 -2.89
C ALA A 481 -23.86 20.86 -2.19
N GLU A 482 -23.45 19.92 -1.31
CA GLU A 482 -24.33 18.89 -0.76
C GLU A 482 -24.43 18.93 0.79
N GLY A 483 -23.61 19.75 1.47
CA GLY A 483 -23.41 19.72 2.92
C GLY A 483 -24.59 20.19 3.77
N ASP A 484 -25.57 20.88 3.17
CA ASP A 484 -26.79 21.32 3.86
C ASP A 484 -27.81 20.21 4.04
N LYS A 485 -27.59 19.04 3.39
CA LYS A 485 -28.49 17.90 3.53
C LYS A 485 -28.32 17.26 4.91
N VAL A 486 -29.42 17.04 5.57
CA VAL A 486 -29.46 16.24 6.80
C VAL A 486 -29.20 14.77 6.42
N ILE A 487 -28.17 14.19 7.02
CA ILE A 487 -27.82 12.79 6.84
C ILE A 487 -27.89 12.07 8.18
N GLY A 488 -28.09 10.75 8.12
CA GLY A 488 -28.06 9.88 9.29
C GLY A 488 -28.18 8.42 8.88
N PHE A 489 -27.57 7.55 9.61
CA PHE A 489 -27.66 6.10 9.39
C PHE A 489 -28.83 5.50 10.20
N LYS A 490 -29.20 4.27 9.90
CA LYS A 490 -30.34 3.58 10.50
C LYS A 490 -30.01 2.84 11.79
N GLU A 491 -28.75 2.45 11.95
CA GLU A 491 -28.27 1.62 13.05
C GLU A 491 -28.34 2.39 14.37
N THR A 492 -28.78 1.74 15.43
CA THR A 492 -28.72 2.28 16.80
C THR A 492 -27.31 2.14 17.36
N ASP A 493 -26.98 2.95 18.36
CA ASP A 493 -25.69 2.87 19.05
C ASP A 493 -25.43 1.46 19.59
N GLN A 494 -26.44 0.80 20.16
CA GLN A 494 -26.29 -0.54 20.72
C GLN A 494 -26.02 -1.58 19.63
N GLU A 495 -26.67 -1.51 18.48
CA GLU A 495 -26.41 -2.40 17.34
C GLU A 495 -24.97 -2.23 16.85
N LEU A 496 -24.48 -1.00 16.77
CA LEU A 496 -23.10 -0.71 16.36
C LEU A 496 -22.05 -1.21 17.38
N VAL A 497 -22.31 -1.04 18.66
CA VAL A 497 -21.47 -1.58 19.74
C VAL A 497 -21.46 -3.11 19.68
N ASP A 498 -22.65 -3.73 19.55
CA ASP A 498 -22.79 -5.18 19.46
C ASP A 498 -22.05 -5.76 18.26
N TYR A 499 -22.12 -5.07 17.14
CA TYR A 499 -21.42 -5.45 15.92
C TYR A 499 -19.90 -5.37 16.10
N VAL A 500 -19.37 -4.24 16.54
CA VAL A 500 -17.92 -4.01 16.68
C VAL A 500 -17.31 -4.93 17.74
N TYR A 501 -18.01 -5.16 18.87
CA TYR A 501 -17.53 -5.95 20.00
C TYR A 501 -17.97 -7.42 19.95
N LYS A 502 -18.57 -7.88 18.86
CA LYS A 502 -18.96 -9.29 18.69
C LYS A 502 -17.83 -10.28 19.01
N PRO A 503 -16.59 -10.09 18.52
CA PRO A 503 -15.49 -11.00 18.88
C PRO A 503 -15.16 -11.02 20.38
N VAL A 504 -15.30 -9.89 21.07
CA VAL A 504 -15.10 -9.80 22.53
C VAL A 504 -16.18 -10.59 23.26
N ARG A 505 -17.43 -10.44 22.85
CA ARG A 505 -18.55 -11.18 23.43
C ARG A 505 -18.42 -12.68 23.20
N ASN A 506 -18.03 -13.10 22.00
CA ASN A 506 -17.71 -14.50 21.72
C ASN A 506 -16.67 -15.05 22.69
N TYR A 507 -15.61 -14.29 22.97
CA TYR A 507 -14.60 -14.68 23.95
C TYR A 507 -15.19 -14.82 25.35
N LEU A 508 -15.91 -13.81 25.83
CA LEU A 508 -16.45 -13.77 27.17
C LEU A 508 -17.55 -14.82 27.41
N ASP A 509 -18.33 -15.14 26.39
CA ASP A 509 -19.46 -16.07 26.48
C ASP A 509 -19.03 -17.54 26.31
N HIS A 510 -18.01 -17.81 25.49
CA HIS A 510 -17.65 -19.17 25.10
C HIS A 510 -16.31 -19.65 25.64
N CYS A 511 -15.47 -18.78 26.18
CA CYS A 511 -14.15 -19.13 26.67
C CYS A 511 -14.06 -19.15 28.20
N ALA A 512 -15.17 -19.38 28.89
CA ALA A 512 -15.23 -19.38 30.36
C ALA A 512 -14.29 -20.42 31.01
N TYR A 513 -14.05 -21.55 30.35
CA TYR A 513 -13.25 -22.67 30.90
C TYR A 513 -11.90 -22.80 30.23
N THR A 514 -11.79 -22.52 28.94
CA THR A 514 -10.56 -22.64 28.17
C THR A 514 -10.60 -21.78 26.92
N THR A 515 -9.44 -21.24 26.56
CA THR A 515 -9.21 -20.52 25.30
C THR A 515 -8.51 -21.40 24.27
N ALA A 516 -8.25 -22.66 24.57
CA ALA A 516 -7.64 -23.60 23.65
C ALA A 516 -8.67 -24.06 22.61
N GLN A 517 -8.39 -23.81 21.35
CA GLN A 517 -9.28 -24.11 20.23
C GLN A 517 -9.54 -25.61 20.04
N ASP A 518 -8.59 -26.45 20.41
CA ASP A 518 -8.71 -27.91 20.38
C ASP A 518 -9.62 -28.47 21.48
N ILE A 519 -9.83 -27.71 22.57
CA ILE A 519 -10.69 -28.06 23.68
C ILE A 519 -12.06 -27.35 23.58
N ASN A 520 -12.05 -26.09 23.13
CA ASN A 520 -13.25 -25.30 22.93
C ASN A 520 -13.50 -25.08 21.43
N PRO A 521 -14.39 -25.85 20.79
CA PRO A 521 -14.62 -25.76 19.35
C PRO A 521 -15.23 -24.41 18.90
N ASN A 522 -15.76 -23.63 19.84
CA ASN A 522 -16.33 -22.31 19.56
C ASN A 522 -15.28 -21.18 19.68
N TYR A 523 -14.03 -21.50 19.98
CA TYR A 523 -12.97 -20.52 20.09
C TYR A 523 -12.09 -20.46 18.83
N CYS A 524 -12.41 -19.52 17.96
CA CYS A 524 -11.60 -19.25 16.77
C CYS A 524 -10.61 -18.12 17.04
N LYS A 525 -9.32 -18.48 17.23
CA LYS A 525 -8.27 -17.51 17.50
C LYS A 525 -7.90 -16.71 16.25
N PRO A 526 -7.82 -15.36 16.32
CA PRO A 526 -7.47 -14.53 15.15
C PRO A 526 -6.18 -14.94 14.45
N ALA A 527 -5.14 -15.34 15.20
CA ALA A 527 -3.87 -15.78 14.62
C ALA A 527 -4.02 -17.04 13.75
N GLY A 528 -4.81 -18.02 14.19
CA GLY A 528 -5.09 -19.25 13.43
C GLY A 528 -5.91 -18.95 12.17
N MET A 529 -6.93 -18.11 12.29
CA MET A 529 -7.76 -17.69 11.16
C MET A 529 -6.95 -16.94 10.09
N ALA A 530 -6.00 -16.09 10.49
CA ALA A 530 -5.12 -15.41 9.54
C ALA A 530 -4.27 -16.40 8.72
N LEU A 531 -3.68 -17.41 9.37
CA LEU A 531 -2.89 -18.44 8.70
C LEU A 531 -3.75 -19.27 7.73
N ARG A 532 -4.95 -19.64 8.15
CA ARG A 532 -5.89 -20.40 7.32
C ARG A 532 -6.29 -19.61 6.06
N LEU A 533 -6.62 -18.33 6.19
CA LEU A 533 -6.94 -17.46 5.05
C LEU A 533 -5.78 -17.39 4.06
N MET A 534 -4.59 -17.08 4.52
CA MET A 534 -3.40 -17.00 3.67
C MET A 534 -3.10 -18.32 2.97
N LYS A 535 -3.26 -19.46 3.67
CA LYS A 535 -2.98 -20.79 3.09
C LYS A 535 -3.95 -21.11 1.97
N MET A 536 -5.25 -21.01 2.18
CA MET A 536 -6.22 -21.35 1.13
C MET A 536 -6.11 -20.41 -0.08
N THR A 537 -5.85 -19.11 0.14
CA THR A 537 -5.62 -18.16 -0.96
C THR A 537 -4.35 -18.51 -1.74
N ASN A 538 -3.28 -18.91 -1.05
CA ASN A 538 -2.02 -19.29 -1.68
C ASN A 538 -2.14 -20.57 -2.53
N GLU A 539 -2.87 -21.56 -2.06
CA GLU A 539 -3.01 -22.88 -2.74
C GLU A 539 -3.99 -22.82 -3.91
N TYR A 540 -5.11 -22.13 -3.78
CA TYR A 540 -6.17 -22.12 -4.79
C TYR A 540 -6.26 -20.83 -5.60
N GLY A 541 -5.84 -19.71 -5.05
CA GLY A 541 -5.91 -18.38 -5.68
C GLY A 541 -4.71 -17.99 -6.54
N GLY A 542 -3.77 -18.92 -6.77
CA GLY A 542 -2.59 -18.63 -7.57
C GLY A 542 -1.50 -17.90 -6.81
N GLY A 543 -1.11 -18.41 -5.63
CA GLY A 543 0.03 -17.91 -4.89
C GLY A 543 1.36 -18.58 -5.29
N ILE A 544 2.36 -18.43 -4.43
CA ILE A 544 3.72 -18.95 -4.68
C ILE A 544 3.70 -20.48 -4.84
N ALA A 545 2.88 -21.17 -4.03
CA ALA A 545 2.78 -22.64 -4.07
C ALA A 545 2.39 -23.19 -5.45
N THR A 546 1.76 -22.39 -6.28
CA THR A 546 1.30 -22.77 -7.62
C THR A 546 1.99 -21.96 -8.73
N TYR A 547 3.14 -21.37 -8.45
CA TYR A 547 3.85 -20.48 -9.39
C TYR A 547 2.95 -19.36 -9.94
N TYR A 548 2.11 -18.77 -9.08
CA TYR A 548 1.11 -17.74 -9.39
C TYR A 548 0.02 -18.15 -10.38
N MET A 549 -0.11 -19.45 -10.66
CA MET A 549 -1.11 -19.98 -11.56
C MET A 549 -2.32 -20.49 -10.78
N THR A 550 -3.49 -20.35 -11.38
CA THR A 550 -4.73 -20.92 -10.89
C THR A 550 -5.58 -21.46 -12.05
N SER A 551 -6.66 -22.14 -11.73
CA SER A 551 -7.64 -22.65 -12.70
C SER A 551 -9.04 -22.27 -12.23
N GLY A 552 -10.06 -22.30 -13.15
CA GLY A 552 -11.44 -22.05 -12.76
C GLY A 552 -11.89 -22.96 -11.63
N LYS A 553 -11.53 -24.23 -11.73
CA LYS A 553 -11.87 -25.19 -10.69
C LYS A 553 -11.28 -24.86 -9.32
N ASN A 554 -10.01 -24.42 -9.31
CA ASN A 554 -9.38 -23.98 -8.06
C ASN A 554 -10.04 -22.72 -7.50
N LEU A 555 -10.44 -21.78 -8.37
CA LEU A 555 -11.13 -20.56 -7.92
C LEU A 555 -12.53 -20.87 -7.36
N GLU A 556 -13.26 -21.82 -7.97
CA GLU A 556 -14.56 -22.31 -7.43
C GLU A 556 -14.37 -22.90 -6.04
N ILE A 557 -13.41 -23.81 -5.87
CA ILE A 557 -13.06 -24.39 -4.57
C ILE A 557 -12.70 -23.29 -3.55
N LEU A 558 -11.91 -22.31 -3.98
CA LEU A 558 -11.53 -21.20 -3.10
C LEU A 558 -12.76 -20.38 -2.65
N MET A 559 -13.71 -20.14 -3.55
CA MET A 559 -14.94 -19.43 -3.21
C MET A 559 -15.78 -20.23 -2.18
N ASP A 560 -15.90 -21.54 -2.34
CA ASP A 560 -16.56 -22.40 -1.36
C ASP A 560 -15.85 -22.37 0.00
N LEU A 561 -14.52 -22.43 0.00
CA LEU A 561 -13.72 -22.32 1.22
C LEU A 561 -13.90 -20.95 1.91
N PHE A 562 -14.11 -19.89 1.16
CA PHE A 562 -14.40 -18.57 1.74
C PHE A 562 -15.77 -18.53 2.43
N GLU A 563 -16.79 -19.21 1.90
CA GLU A 563 -18.08 -19.28 2.59
C GLU A 563 -17.96 -20.06 3.90
N MET A 564 -17.30 -21.21 3.91
CA MET A 564 -16.99 -21.94 5.15
C MET A 564 -16.18 -21.10 6.14
N PHE A 565 -15.21 -20.33 5.63
CA PHE A 565 -14.42 -19.43 6.46
C PHE A 565 -15.25 -18.29 7.06
N ARG A 566 -16.25 -17.79 6.32
CA ARG A 566 -17.17 -16.76 6.80
C ARG A 566 -18.05 -17.28 7.96
N GLU A 567 -18.50 -18.52 7.88
CA GLU A 567 -19.24 -19.15 8.97
C GLU A 567 -18.38 -19.22 10.24
N ASP A 568 -17.11 -19.60 10.10
CA ASP A 568 -16.19 -19.65 11.24
C ASP A 568 -15.86 -18.25 11.80
N LEU A 569 -15.86 -17.20 10.97
CA LEU A 569 -15.67 -15.81 11.45
C LEU A 569 -16.75 -15.36 12.41
N GLU A 570 -17.96 -15.93 12.35
CA GLU A 570 -19.03 -15.65 13.31
C GLU A 570 -18.62 -16.03 14.75
N ASN A 571 -17.69 -16.97 14.88
CA ASN A 571 -17.19 -17.49 16.16
C ASN A 571 -15.80 -16.94 16.51
N ILE A 572 -15.25 -15.98 15.73
CA ILE A 572 -13.93 -15.40 16.06
C ILE A 572 -14.00 -14.72 17.42
N ALA A 573 -12.99 -14.97 18.26
CA ALA A 573 -12.97 -14.52 19.64
C ALA A 573 -11.75 -13.63 19.92
N ALA A 574 -11.96 -12.59 20.71
CA ALA A 574 -10.93 -11.62 21.08
C ALA A 574 -10.94 -11.35 22.58
N GLY A 575 -9.88 -11.74 23.31
CA GLY A 575 -9.74 -11.54 24.76
C GLY A 575 -9.20 -10.16 25.12
N ASP A 576 -8.60 -9.46 24.16
CA ASP A 576 -8.10 -8.10 24.31
C ASP A 576 -8.34 -7.26 23.06
N LEU A 577 -8.04 -5.96 23.17
CA LEU A 577 -8.27 -5.00 22.06
C LEU A 577 -7.33 -5.23 20.88
N HIS A 578 -6.16 -5.83 21.10
CA HIS A 578 -5.26 -6.19 20.02
C HIS A 578 -5.79 -7.38 19.20
N GLU A 579 -6.32 -8.40 19.89
CA GLU A 579 -7.00 -9.51 19.23
C GLU A 579 -8.28 -9.04 18.50
N LEU A 580 -9.02 -8.08 19.08
CA LEU A 580 -10.17 -7.47 18.42
C LEU A 580 -9.78 -6.79 17.10
N MET A 581 -8.67 -6.02 17.12
CA MET A 581 -8.14 -5.42 15.90
C MET A 581 -7.76 -6.50 14.87
N ARG A 582 -7.12 -7.59 15.30
CA ARG A 582 -6.75 -8.70 14.40
C ARG A 582 -7.97 -9.41 13.82
N ALA A 583 -9.02 -9.60 14.59
CA ALA A 583 -10.27 -10.19 14.11
C ALA A 583 -10.87 -9.35 12.96
N TRP A 584 -10.94 -8.05 13.13
CA TRP A 584 -11.44 -7.16 12.09
C TRP A 584 -10.52 -7.05 10.87
N GLU A 585 -9.20 -7.07 11.06
CA GLU A 585 -8.26 -7.14 9.95
C GLU A 585 -8.45 -8.40 9.10
N ILE A 586 -8.77 -9.53 9.72
CA ILE A 586 -9.04 -10.79 8.99
C ILE A 586 -10.33 -10.68 8.20
N THR A 587 -11.37 -10.10 8.80
CA THR A 587 -12.64 -9.85 8.13
C THR A 587 -12.43 -8.98 6.88
N HIS A 588 -11.67 -7.90 7.00
CA HIS A 588 -11.36 -7.04 5.86
C HIS A 588 -10.54 -7.76 4.78
N ARG A 589 -9.55 -8.58 5.17
CA ARG A 589 -8.79 -9.38 4.20
C ARG A 589 -9.68 -10.37 3.47
N LEU A 590 -10.61 -11.02 4.16
CA LEU A 590 -11.53 -11.96 3.54
C LEU A 590 -12.33 -11.31 2.41
N TYR A 591 -13.00 -10.18 2.68
CA TYR A 591 -13.77 -9.48 1.64
C TYR A 591 -12.90 -9.00 0.49
N THR A 592 -11.69 -8.52 0.80
CA THR A 592 -10.73 -8.10 -0.24
C THR A 592 -10.31 -9.26 -1.14
N VAL A 593 -9.97 -10.42 -0.58
CA VAL A 593 -9.56 -11.59 -1.41
C VAL A 593 -10.75 -12.26 -2.10
N GLN A 594 -11.95 -12.15 -1.56
CA GLN A 594 -13.16 -12.58 -2.26
C GLN A 594 -13.41 -11.73 -3.51
N ALA A 595 -13.31 -10.41 -3.39
CA ALA A 595 -13.40 -9.51 -4.54
C ALA A 595 -12.31 -9.82 -5.58
N HIS A 596 -11.06 -10.01 -5.14
CA HIS A 596 -9.94 -10.41 -5.97
C HIS A 596 -10.22 -11.74 -6.71
N THR A 597 -10.64 -12.76 -6.00
CA THR A 597 -10.90 -14.09 -6.57
C THR A 597 -12.04 -14.06 -7.60
N ARG A 598 -13.13 -13.33 -7.30
CA ARG A 598 -14.25 -13.14 -8.23
C ARG A 598 -13.84 -12.42 -9.50
N HIS A 599 -12.98 -11.39 -9.41
CA HIS A 599 -12.45 -10.69 -10.59
C HIS A 599 -11.57 -11.61 -11.44
N ILE A 600 -10.68 -12.41 -10.85
CA ILE A 600 -9.89 -13.39 -11.61
C ILE A 600 -10.82 -14.39 -12.31
N HIS A 601 -11.84 -14.90 -11.62
CA HIS A 601 -12.78 -15.86 -12.17
C HIS A 601 -13.55 -15.28 -13.37
N PHE A 602 -14.10 -14.08 -13.21
CA PHE A 602 -14.81 -13.35 -14.26
C PHE A 602 -13.93 -13.10 -15.51
N ARG A 603 -12.67 -12.74 -15.32
CA ARG A 603 -11.75 -12.47 -16.46
C ARG A 603 -11.38 -13.71 -17.27
N ARG A 604 -11.69 -14.90 -16.77
CA ARG A 604 -11.47 -16.16 -17.49
C ARG A 604 -12.63 -16.54 -18.41
N GLU A 605 -13.82 -16.12 -18.07
CA GLU A 605 -15.02 -16.33 -18.89
C GLU A 605 -15.04 -15.39 -20.09
#